data_2beb40eea4dcab5185a8dc5e98c7322e
#
_entry.id   2beb40eea4dcab5185a8dc5e98c7322e
#
_cell.length_a   1.000
_cell.length_b   1.000
_cell.length_c   1.000
_cell.angle_alpha   90.00
_cell.angle_beta   90.00
_cell.angle_gamma   90.00
#
_symmetry.space_group_name_H-M   'P 1'
#
loop_
_entity.id
_entity.type
_entity.pdbx_description
1 polymer ?
#
loop_
_entity_poly.entity_id
_entity_poly.type
_entity_poly.pdbx_seq_one_letter_code
_entity_poly.pdbx_strand_id
1 'polypeptide(L)'
;MLLAIDIGNSNISVGLFDREKELKFLASVDTDSRKTADQISIDLMNLFTLYGCDIRDVSGAILSSVVPPMNFMMEKALTRLLGKPPMVVGAGIKTGLNIRMEFNSQQLGADIVANAVAALEKYPVPIIMIDMGTATIISYISEKRTYEGGLMFPGVRLSLDALSHHTAQLPNISLEHPKQLIGKNTEECMR
;
A
#
# COMPACT_ATOMS: atom_id res chain seq x y z
N MET A 1 11.47 14.42 -11.57
CA MET A 1 10.31 13.90 -10.83
C MET A 1 10.72 12.70 -9.98
N LEU A 2 9.96 12.32 -8.97
CA LEU A 2 10.16 11.14 -8.12
C LEU A 2 9.02 10.14 -8.34
N LEU A 3 9.36 8.88 -8.62
CA LEU A 3 8.41 7.80 -8.76
C LEU A 3 8.30 7.04 -7.44
N ALA A 4 7.11 6.97 -6.87
CA ALA A 4 6.82 6.20 -5.67
C ALA A 4 5.96 4.99 -6.04
N ILE A 5 6.39 3.80 -5.62
CA ILE A 5 5.68 2.54 -5.87
C ILE A 5 5.46 1.85 -4.54
N ASP A 6 4.22 1.44 -4.31
CA ASP A 6 3.84 0.63 -3.16
C ASP A 6 3.20 -0.68 -3.65
N ILE A 7 3.82 -1.81 -3.31
CA ILE A 7 3.37 -3.14 -3.70
C ILE A 7 2.64 -3.79 -2.54
N GLY A 8 1.31 -3.70 -2.57
CA GLY A 8 0.42 -4.43 -1.68
C GLY A 8 0.08 -5.84 -2.20
N ASN A 9 -0.58 -6.66 -1.37
CA ASN A 9 -0.98 -8.01 -1.74
C ASN A 9 -2.01 -8.07 -2.87
N SER A 10 -2.87 -7.07 -3.01
CA SER A 10 -3.91 -7.02 -4.04
C SER A 10 -3.59 -6.04 -5.15
N ASN A 11 -3.02 -4.90 -4.83
CA ASN A 11 -2.79 -3.81 -5.76
C ASN A 11 -1.40 -3.21 -5.61
N ILE A 12 -0.87 -2.71 -6.73
CA ILE A 12 0.33 -1.89 -6.79
C ILE A 12 -0.10 -0.47 -7.04
N SER A 13 0.25 0.44 -6.13
CA SER A 13 0.05 1.88 -6.30
C SER A 13 1.29 2.51 -6.91
N VAL A 14 1.10 3.34 -7.95
CA VAL A 14 2.17 4.03 -8.66
C VAL A 14 1.88 5.53 -8.66
N GLY A 15 2.67 6.29 -7.91
CA GLY A 15 2.55 7.74 -7.80
C GLY A 15 3.74 8.47 -8.38
N LEU A 16 3.51 9.51 -9.16
CA LEU A 16 4.54 10.39 -9.71
C LEU A 16 4.46 11.78 -9.06
N PHE A 17 5.54 12.23 -8.48
CA PHE A 17 5.64 13.54 -7.82
C PHE A 17 6.66 14.42 -8.52
N ASP A 18 6.35 15.73 -8.63
CA ASP A 18 7.32 16.72 -9.10
C ASP A 18 8.28 17.18 -7.98
N ARG A 19 9.06 18.24 -8.25
CA ARG A 19 10.04 18.77 -7.28
C ARG A 19 9.40 19.54 -6.14
N GLU A 20 8.19 20.06 -6.34
CA GLU A 20 7.36 20.75 -5.36
C GLU A 20 6.56 19.76 -4.50
N LYS A 21 6.75 18.45 -4.69
CA LYS A 21 6.03 17.35 -4.05
C LYS A 21 4.54 17.26 -4.44
N GLU A 22 4.17 17.88 -5.57
CA GLU A 22 2.82 17.79 -6.13
C GLU A 22 2.65 16.46 -6.89
N LEU A 23 1.53 15.80 -6.64
CA LEU A 23 1.18 14.54 -7.28
C LEU A 23 0.74 14.78 -8.73
N LYS A 24 1.48 14.27 -9.71
CA LYS A 24 1.15 14.36 -11.13
C LYS A 24 0.17 13.31 -11.59
N PHE A 25 0.35 12.08 -11.12
CA PHE A 25 -0.65 11.04 -11.25
C PHE A 25 -0.53 10.02 -10.11
N LEU A 26 -1.65 9.34 -9.86
CA LEU A 26 -1.74 8.14 -9.03
C LEU A 26 -2.48 7.08 -9.84
N ALA A 27 -1.83 5.95 -10.05
CA ALA A 27 -2.41 4.79 -10.71
C ALA A 27 -2.43 3.59 -9.77
N SER A 28 -3.35 2.68 -10.01
CA SER A 28 -3.41 1.39 -9.33
C SER A 28 -3.51 0.28 -10.35
N VAL A 29 -2.70 -0.76 -10.21
CA VAL A 29 -2.73 -1.96 -11.03
C VAL A 29 -2.76 -3.19 -10.14
N ASP A 30 -3.26 -4.32 -10.65
CA ASP A 30 -3.33 -5.57 -9.90
C ASP A 30 -1.93 -6.11 -9.59
N THR A 31 -1.78 -6.70 -8.40
CA THR A 31 -0.57 -7.41 -8.01
C THR A 31 -0.58 -8.81 -8.63
N ASP A 32 0.33 -9.07 -9.57
CA ASP A 32 0.57 -10.40 -10.13
C ASP A 32 2.06 -10.76 -10.01
N SER A 33 2.36 -11.64 -9.06
CA SER A 33 3.74 -12.09 -8.76
C SER A 33 4.38 -12.93 -9.87
N ARG A 34 3.63 -13.30 -10.92
CA ARG A 34 4.14 -14.04 -12.10
C ARG A 34 4.69 -13.13 -13.18
N LYS A 35 4.46 -11.81 -13.08
CA LYS A 35 4.96 -10.84 -14.07
C LYS A 35 6.48 -10.81 -14.10
N THR A 36 7.02 -10.82 -15.31
CA THR A 36 8.44 -10.61 -15.54
C THR A 36 8.81 -9.13 -15.42
N ALA A 37 10.10 -8.83 -15.25
CA ALA A 37 10.57 -7.45 -15.26
C ALA A 37 10.23 -6.70 -16.57
N ASP A 38 10.17 -7.40 -17.70
CA ASP A 38 9.80 -6.80 -18.98
C ASP A 38 8.32 -6.41 -19.02
N GLN A 39 7.43 -7.27 -18.54
CA GLN A 39 6.01 -6.94 -18.42
C GLN A 39 5.78 -5.76 -17.49
N ILE A 40 6.44 -5.74 -16.32
CA ILE A 40 6.37 -4.61 -15.38
C ILE A 40 6.87 -3.32 -16.05
N SER A 41 7.97 -3.38 -16.82
CA SER A 41 8.49 -2.22 -17.55
C SER A 41 7.48 -1.69 -18.56
N ILE A 42 6.81 -2.60 -19.30
CA ILE A 42 5.76 -2.22 -20.27
C ILE A 42 4.58 -1.57 -19.56
N ASP A 43 4.12 -2.16 -18.44
CA ASP A 43 3.00 -1.63 -17.67
C ASP A 43 3.31 -0.21 -17.16
N LEU A 44 4.50 0.00 -16.60
CA LEU A 44 4.93 1.33 -16.15
C LEU A 44 4.98 2.33 -17.31
N MET A 45 5.57 1.96 -18.46
CA MET A 45 5.62 2.83 -19.63
C MET A 45 4.22 3.18 -20.15
N ASN A 46 3.29 2.23 -20.14
CA ASN A 46 1.90 2.46 -20.52
C ASN A 46 1.21 3.45 -19.56
N LEU A 47 1.46 3.35 -18.24
CA LEU A 47 0.95 4.34 -17.28
C LEU A 47 1.50 5.74 -17.57
N PHE A 48 2.80 5.88 -17.81
CA PHE A 48 3.39 7.17 -18.16
C PHE A 48 2.75 7.75 -19.41
N THR A 49 2.54 6.93 -20.45
CA THR A 49 1.86 7.34 -21.69
C THR A 49 0.41 7.76 -21.43
N LEU A 50 -0.33 6.96 -20.64
CA LEU A 50 -1.74 7.21 -20.30
C LEU A 50 -1.92 8.56 -19.59
N TYR A 51 -0.99 8.92 -18.72
CA TYR A 51 -1.05 10.17 -17.95
C TYR A 51 -0.27 11.32 -18.60
N GLY A 52 0.24 11.14 -19.83
CA GLY A 52 0.96 12.20 -20.56
C GLY A 52 2.27 12.63 -19.90
N CYS A 53 2.93 11.72 -19.16
CA CYS A 53 4.20 11.97 -18.51
C CYS A 53 5.35 11.26 -19.21
N ASP A 54 6.58 11.77 -19.06
CA ASP A 54 7.77 11.17 -19.65
C ASP A 54 8.62 10.50 -18.56
N ILE A 55 8.93 9.22 -18.73
CA ILE A 55 9.79 8.46 -17.82
C ILE A 55 11.19 9.07 -17.71
N ARG A 56 11.67 9.77 -18.75
CA ARG A 56 12.97 10.45 -18.77
C ARG A 56 13.08 11.61 -17.78
N ASP A 57 11.95 12.16 -17.33
CA ASP A 57 11.90 13.21 -16.32
C ASP A 57 12.02 12.66 -14.89
N VAL A 58 11.99 11.33 -14.72
CA VAL A 58 12.10 10.68 -13.42
C VAL A 58 13.55 10.65 -12.95
N SER A 59 13.84 11.39 -11.90
CA SER A 59 15.17 11.46 -11.31
C SER A 59 15.47 10.36 -10.29
N GLY A 60 14.48 9.56 -9.89
CA GLY A 60 14.65 8.45 -8.97
C GLY A 60 13.33 7.78 -8.63
N ALA A 61 13.42 6.60 -8.01
CA ALA A 61 12.26 5.87 -7.52
C ALA A 61 12.45 5.41 -6.08
N ILE A 62 11.33 5.32 -5.36
CA ILE A 62 11.23 4.67 -4.05
C ILE A 62 10.20 3.54 -4.14
N LEU A 63 10.53 2.41 -3.53
CA LEU A 63 9.74 1.19 -3.53
C LEU A 63 9.41 0.77 -2.10
N SER A 64 8.14 0.72 -1.77
CA SER A 64 7.59 0.02 -0.61
C SER A 64 6.97 -1.28 -1.07
N SER A 65 7.12 -2.37 -0.31
CA SER A 65 6.55 -3.66 -0.70
C SER A 65 6.34 -4.58 0.49
N VAL A 66 5.18 -5.24 0.48
CA VAL A 66 4.86 -6.38 1.37
C VAL A 66 4.73 -7.69 0.59
N VAL A 67 5.24 -7.72 -0.66
CA VAL A 67 5.21 -8.90 -1.56
C VAL A 67 6.64 -9.24 -2.03
N PRO A 68 7.46 -9.89 -1.18
CA PRO A 68 8.87 -10.15 -1.47
C PRO A 68 9.16 -10.78 -2.85
N PRO A 69 8.33 -11.71 -3.38
CA PRO A 69 8.58 -12.29 -4.70
C PRO A 69 8.61 -11.28 -5.85
N MET A 70 7.92 -10.13 -5.69
CA MET A 70 7.88 -9.08 -6.72
C MET A 70 9.05 -8.09 -6.64
N ASN A 71 9.72 -7.99 -5.50
CA ASN A 71 10.74 -6.95 -5.27
C ASN A 71 11.82 -6.99 -6.34
N PHE A 72 12.42 -8.17 -6.56
CA PHE A 72 13.50 -8.34 -7.53
C PHE A 72 13.07 -7.95 -8.96
N MET A 73 11.86 -8.34 -9.38
CA MET A 73 11.37 -8.02 -10.72
C MET A 73 11.06 -6.54 -10.88
N MET A 74 10.49 -5.90 -9.85
CA MET A 74 10.23 -4.46 -9.84
C MET A 74 11.53 -3.65 -9.83
N GLU A 75 12.49 -4.01 -8.98
CA GLU A 75 13.81 -3.36 -8.93
C GLU A 75 14.52 -3.47 -10.28
N LYS A 76 14.48 -4.65 -10.93
CA LYS A 76 15.07 -4.86 -12.25
C LYS A 76 14.38 -4.01 -13.33
N ALA A 77 13.05 -3.92 -13.31
CA ALA A 77 12.28 -3.09 -14.23
C ALA A 77 12.62 -1.60 -14.05
N LEU A 78 12.62 -1.10 -12.81
CA LEU A 78 12.95 0.28 -12.49
C LEU A 78 14.40 0.63 -12.84
N THR A 79 15.34 -0.27 -12.54
CA THR A 79 16.75 -0.06 -12.89
C THR A 79 16.93 0.06 -14.41
N ARG A 80 16.22 -0.76 -15.19
CA ARG A 80 16.25 -0.67 -16.66
C ARG A 80 15.68 0.65 -17.17
N LEU A 81 14.53 1.08 -16.64
CA LEU A 81 13.85 2.28 -17.10
C LEU A 81 14.57 3.57 -16.69
N LEU A 82 15.16 3.59 -15.50
CA LEU A 82 15.75 4.79 -14.89
C LEU A 82 17.28 4.83 -14.96
N GLY A 83 17.93 3.74 -15.38
CA GLY A 83 19.40 3.62 -15.40
C GLY A 83 20.04 3.47 -14.02
N LYS A 84 19.25 3.36 -12.95
CA LYS A 84 19.71 3.21 -11.56
C LYS A 84 18.66 2.47 -10.70
N PRO A 85 19.08 1.77 -9.64
CA PRO A 85 18.15 1.07 -8.76
C PRO A 85 17.27 2.02 -7.97
N PRO A 86 16.03 1.61 -7.61
CA PRO A 86 15.20 2.37 -6.69
C PRO A 86 15.76 2.30 -5.26
N MET A 87 15.32 3.24 -4.42
CA MET A 87 15.45 3.13 -2.99
C MET A 87 14.34 2.20 -2.47
N VAL A 88 14.70 1.13 -1.75
CA VAL A 88 13.71 0.18 -1.21
C VAL A 88 13.48 0.49 0.27
N VAL A 89 12.22 0.69 0.65
CA VAL A 89 11.83 0.87 2.05
C VAL A 89 11.96 -0.47 2.77
N GLY A 90 12.81 -0.52 3.79
CA GLY A 90 13.08 -1.75 4.52
C GLY A 90 14.12 -1.57 5.60
N ALA A 91 14.67 -2.70 6.10
CA ALA A 91 15.68 -2.69 7.16
C ALA A 91 16.91 -1.85 6.75
N GLY A 92 17.30 -0.93 7.62
CA GLY A 92 18.47 -0.06 7.42
C GLY A 92 18.17 1.32 6.81
N ILE A 93 16.97 1.56 6.29
CA ILE A 93 16.56 2.91 5.90
C ILE A 93 16.28 3.77 7.13
N LYS A 94 16.90 4.93 7.19
CA LYS A 94 16.64 5.94 8.22
C LYS A 94 15.41 6.76 7.82
N THR A 95 14.23 6.33 8.28
CA THR A 95 12.96 7.03 8.02
C THR A 95 12.68 8.14 9.02
N GLY A 96 13.41 8.22 10.12
CA GLY A 96 13.12 9.11 11.24
C GLY A 96 11.97 8.64 12.14
N LEU A 97 11.32 7.51 11.82
CA LEU A 97 10.29 6.91 12.64
C LEU A 97 10.91 6.15 13.82
N ASN A 98 10.54 6.52 15.04
CA ASN A 98 10.85 5.72 16.22
C ASN A 98 9.83 4.58 16.31
N ILE A 99 10.32 3.34 16.47
CA ILE A 99 9.48 2.15 16.58
C ILE A 99 9.76 1.49 17.94
N ARG A 100 8.70 1.29 18.72
CA ARG A 100 8.75 0.58 20.00
C ARG A 100 7.87 -0.65 19.91
N MET A 101 8.49 -1.77 19.59
CA MET A 101 7.80 -3.07 19.52
C MET A 101 8.61 -4.11 20.29
N GLU A 102 7.93 -5.06 20.91
CA GLU A 102 8.57 -6.16 21.67
C GLU A 102 9.23 -7.19 20.76
N PHE A 103 8.90 -7.18 19.46
CA PHE A 103 9.51 -8.04 18.45
C PHE A 103 10.41 -7.21 17.50
N ASN A 104 11.18 -7.91 16.67
CA ASN A 104 12.11 -7.29 15.74
C ASN A 104 11.36 -6.28 14.84
N SER A 105 11.71 -5.00 14.93
CA SER A 105 11.14 -3.92 14.12
C SER A 105 11.24 -4.15 12.60
N GLN A 106 12.09 -5.08 12.16
CA GLN A 106 12.21 -5.52 10.77
C GLN A 106 10.98 -6.30 10.28
N GLN A 107 10.11 -6.74 11.19
CA GLN A 107 8.85 -7.42 10.85
C GLN A 107 7.70 -6.44 10.58
N LEU A 108 7.89 -5.15 10.84
CA LEU A 108 6.91 -4.14 10.49
C LEU A 108 6.88 -3.94 8.97
N GLY A 109 5.72 -4.07 8.36
CA GLY A 109 5.55 -3.90 6.92
C GLY A 109 6.05 -2.55 6.43
N ALA A 110 6.64 -2.53 5.24
CA ALA A 110 7.17 -1.30 4.64
C ALA A 110 6.07 -0.26 4.40
N ASP A 111 4.86 -0.72 4.06
CA ASP A 111 3.62 0.07 3.92
C ASP A 111 3.26 0.80 5.22
N ILE A 112 3.27 0.09 6.35
CA ILE A 112 2.98 0.68 7.67
C ILE A 112 4.03 1.75 8.02
N VAL A 113 5.31 1.48 7.74
CA VAL A 113 6.38 2.46 7.95
C VAL A 113 6.18 3.70 7.09
N ALA A 114 5.88 3.53 5.80
CA ALA A 114 5.64 4.64 4.89
C ALA A 114 4.42 5.48 5.32
N ASN A 115 3.31 4.81 5.68
CA ASN A 115 2.10 5.46 6.17
C ASN A 115 2.34 6.23 7.48
N ALA A 116 3.09 5.65 8.43
CA ALA A 116 3.40 6.30 9.71
C ALA A 116 4.28 7.55 9.51
N VAL A 117 5.28 7.48 8.63
CA VAL A 117 6.13 8.64 8.29
C VAL A 117 5.29 9.74 7.65
N ALA A 118 4.43 9.39 6.69
CA ALA A 118 3.54 10.36 6.04
C ALA A 118 2.54 10.99 7.02
N ALA A 119 2.00 10.21 7.95
CA ALA A 119 1.08 10.70 8.97
C ALA A 119 1.77 11.69 9.93
N LEU A 120 3.00 11.40 10.35
CA LEU A 120 3.81 12.28 11.20
C LEU A 120 4.18 13.61 10.54
N GLU A 121 4.28 13.65 9.20
CA GLU A 121 4.51 14.89 8.46
C GLU A 121 3.25 15.76 8.36
N LYS A 122 2.06 15.13 8.28
CA LYS A 122 0.80 15.82 7.98
C LYS A 122 -0.04 16.16 9.19
N TYR A 123 0.06 15.38 10.27
CA TYR A 123 -0.86 15.46 11.40
C TYR A 123 -0.15 15.62 12.74
N PRO A 124 -0.75 16.34 13.69
CA PRO A 124 -0.25 16.41 15.06
C PRO A 124 -0.41 15.06 15.76
N VAL A 125 0.51 14.76 16.68
CA VAL A 125 0.43 13.59 17.56
C VAL A 125 -0.47 13.89 18.79
N PRO A 126 -1.11 12.87 19.40
CA PRO A 126 -1.07 11.44 19.05
C PRO A 126 -1.91 11.13 17.80
N ILE A 127 -1.59 10.03 17.09
CA ILE A 127 -2.27 9.64 15.85
C ILE A 127 -2.78 8.21 15.99
N ILE A 128 -4.04 7.98 15.61
CA ILE A 128 -4.58 6.68 15.27
C ILE A 128 -4.67 6.63 13.75
N MET A 129 -3.97 5.68 13.16
CA MET A 129 -3.93 5.47 11.71
C MET A 129 -4.73 4.20 11.39
N ILE A 130 -5.67 4.29 10.45
CA ILE A 130 -6.49 3.16 10.00
C ILE A 130 -6.17 2.92 8.52
N ASP A 131 -5.61 1.76 8.23
CA ASP A 131 -5.35 1.28 6.88
C ASP A 131 -6.37 0.19 6.52
N MET A 132 -7.17 0.43 5.49
CA MET A 132 -8.26 -0.46 5.06
C MET A 132 -7.89 -1.13 3.73
N GLY A 133 -7.11 -2.20 3.81
CA GLY A 133 -6.69 -3.00 2.66
C GLY A 133 -7.22 -4.43 2.69
N THR A 134 -6.43 -5.37 2.21
CA THR A 134 -6.66 -6.83 2.34
C THR A 134 -6.79 -7.23 3.81
N ALA A 135 -5.94 -6.66 4.67
CA ALA A 135 -6.15 -6.59 6.11
C ALA A 135 -6.56 -5.16 6.49
N THR A 136 -7.33 -5.02 7.56
CA THR A 136 -7.50 -3.72 8.22
C THR A 136 -6.52 -3.62 9.37
N ILE A 137 -5.69 -2.58 9.36
CA ILE A 137 -4.67 -2.34 10.37
C ILE A 137 -4.98 -1.02 11.07
N ILE A 138 -5.08 -1.06 12.39
CA ILE A 138 -5.21 0.13 13.23
C ILE A 138 -3.91 0.30 13.98
N SER A 139 -3.20 1.40 13.74
CA SER A 139 -1.90 1.69 14.31
C SER A 139 -1.96 2.90 15.23
N TYR A 140 -1.14 2.91 16.27
CA TYR A 140 -1.03 4.03 17.21
C TYR A 140 0.37 4.63 17.21
N ILE A 141 0.41 5.95 17.04
CA ILE A 141 1.62 6.76 17.17
C ILE A 141 1.42 7.69 18.37
N SER A 142 2.30 7.57 19.36
CA SER A 142 2.20 8.29 20.63
C SER A 142 2.59 9.76 20.49
N GLU A 143 2.31 10.54 21.55
CA GLU A 143 2.74 11.95 21.71
C GLU A 143 4.26 12.13 21.56
N LYS A 144 5.04 11.08 21.82
CA LYS A 144 6.49 11.06 21.63
C LYS A 144 6.93 10.79 20.17
N ARG A 145 5.99 10.85 19.22
CA ARG A 145 6.23 10.53 17.80
C ARG A 145 6.79 9.13 17.59
N THR A 146 6.34 8.17 18.41
CA THR A 146 6.81 6.78 18.39
C THR A 146 5.66 5.87 17.96
N TYR A 147 5.93 4.99 17.01
CA TYR A 147 5.03 3.90 16.66
C TYR A 147 5.04 2.86 17.79
N GLU A 148 3.92 2.72 18.48
CA GLU A 148 3.81 1.86 19.68
C GLU A 148 3.22 0.48 19.35
N GLY A 149 2.64 0.30 18.16
CA GLY A 149 2.02 -0.94 17.74
C GLY A 149 0.64 -0.75 17.13
N GLY A 150 -0.12 -1.83 17.01
CA GLY A 150 -1.45 -1.79 16.42
C GLY A 150 -2.24 -3.08 16.53
N LEU A 151 -3.41 -3.07 15.90
CA LEU A 151 -4.31 -4.21 15.76
C LEU A 151 -4.40 -4.57 14.28
N MET A 152 -4.53 -5.87 13.99
CA MET A 152 -4.72 -6.36 12.64
C MET A 152 -5.88 -7.35 12.61
N PHE A 153 -6.79 -7.17 11.66
CA PHE A 153 -7.90 -8.07 11.42
C PHE A 153 -8.23 -8.13 9.91
N PRO A 154 -9.04 -9.10 9.47
CA PRO A 154 -9.38 -9.22 8.05
C PRO A 154 -9.99 -7.94 7.51
N GLY A 155 -9.61 -7.54 6.29
CA GLY A 155 -10.26 -6.45 5.59
C GLY A 155 -11.70 -6.79 5.22
N VAL A 156 -12.48 -5.78 4.83
CA VAL A 156 -13.93 -5.93 4.58
C VAL A 156 -14.22 -7.02 3.56
N ARG A 157 -13.53 -7.03 2.41
CA ARG A 157 -13.73 -8.05 1.38
C ARG A 157 -13.40 -9.45 1.89
N LEU A 158 -12.25 -9.60 2.54
CA LEU A 158 -11.82 -10.88 3.10
C LEU A 158 -12.81 -11.39 4.16
N SER A 159 -13.38 -10.49 4.96
CA SER A 159 -14.42 -10.83 5.94
C SER A 159 -15.70 -11.32 5.27
N LEU A 160 -16.16 -10.65 4.21
CA LEU A 160 -17.34 -11.08 3.45
C LEU A 160 -17.12 -12.43 2.76
N ASP A 161 -15.96 -12.62 2.14
CA ASP A 161 -15.58 -13.88 1.51
C ASP A 161 -15.53 -15.02 2.53
N ALA A 162 -14.98 -14.78 3.72
CA ALA A 162 -14.95 -15.75 4.79
C ALA A 162 -16.36 -16.14 5.27
N LEU A 163 -17.26 -15.17 5.42
CA LEU A 163 -18.64 -15.44 5.81
C LEU A 163 -19.36 -16.30 4.77
N SER A 164 -19.26 -15.97 3.48
CA SER A 164 -19.95 -16.72 2.42
C SER A 164 -19.33 -18.10 2.19
N HIS A 165 -18.01 -18.28 2.34
CA HIS A 165 -17.35 -19.57 2.09
C HIS A 165 -17.40 -20.54 3.29
N HIS A 166 -17.46 -20.01 4.52
CA HIS A 166 -17.41 -20.84 5.73
C HIS A 166 -18.73 -20.98 6.45
N THR A 167 -19.84 -20.54 5.85
CA THR A 167 -21.18 -20.73 6.40
C THR A 167 -22.11 -21.36 5.35
N ALA A 168 -23.10 -22.14 5.82
CA ALA A 168 -24.01 -22.86 4.92
C ALA A 168 -25.12 -21.97 4.30
N GLN A 169 -25.41 -20.82 4.90
CA GLN A 169 -26.60 -20.02 4.55
C GLN A 169 -26.31 -18.56 4.18
N LEU A 170 -25.10 -18.08 4.39
CA LEU A 170 -24.77 -16.71 4.05
C LEU A 170 -24.45 -16.59 2.54
N PRO A 171 -25.12 -15.70 1.81
CA PRO A 171 -24.91 -15.54 0.39
C PRO A 171 -23.59 -14.83 0.09
N ASN A 172 -23.06 -15.03 -1.12
CA ASN A 172 -22.01 -14.18 -1.65
C ASN A 172 -22.64 -12.86 -2.11
N ILE A 173 -22.21 -11.75 -1.52
CA ILE A 173 -22.73 -10.41 -1.82
C ILE A 173 -21.63 -9.49 -2.36
N SER A 174 -22.02 -8.54 -3.19
CA SER A 174 -21.16 -7.45 -3.62
C SER A 174 -21.02 -6.41 -2.51
N LEU A 175 -19.84 -5.80 -2.43
CA LEU A 175 -19.58 -4.68 -1.53
C LEU A 175 -20.27 -3.44 -2.09
N GLU A 176 -21.37 -3.04 -1.47
CA GLU A 176 -22.14 -1.85 -1.82
C GLU A 176 -22.38 -1.00 -0.58
N HIS A 177 -22.65 0.29 -0.79
CA HIS A 177 -22.95 1.19 0.32
C HIS A 177 -24.26 0.75 1.00
N PRO A 178 -24.25 0.52 2.35
CA PRO A 178 -25.46 0.13 3.07
C PRO A 178 -26.50 1.24 3.02
N LYS A 179 -27.76 0.88 2.79
CA LYS A 179 -28.88 1.85 2.76
C LYS A 179 -29.23 2.37 4.15
N GLN A 180 -28.94 1.62 5.18
CA GLN A 180 -29.22 1.92 6.57
C GLN A 180 -28.16 1.28 7.49
N LEU A 181 -27.94 1.87 8.65
CA LEU A 181 -26.91 1.40 9.61
C LEU A 181 -27.24 0.02 10.18
N ILE A 182 -28.52 -0.27 10.40
CA ILE A 182 -28.99 -1.54 10.94
C ILE A 182 -29.77 -2.28 9.85
N GLY A 183 -29.15 -3.36 9.31
CA GLY A 183 -29.76 -4.20 8.29
C GLY A 183 -31.01 -4.94 8.82
N LYS A 184 -31.97 -5.20 7.93
CA LYS A 184 -33.24 -5.90 8.25
C LYS A 184 -33.37 -7.25 7.56
N ASN A 185 -32.39 -7.63 6.78
CA ASN A 185 -32.25 -8.95 6.15
C ASN A 185 -30.79 -9.35 6.14
N THR A 186 -30.51 -10.61 5.79
CA THR A 186 -29.15 -11.17 5.84
C THR A 186 -28.15 -10.35 5.01
N GLU A 187 -28.49 -9.97 3.79
CA GLU A 187 -27.58 -9.20 2.92
C GLU A 187 -27.28 -7.80 3.48
N GLU A 188 -28.31 -7.11 3.99
CA GLU A 188 -28.12 -5.81 4.62
C GLU A 188 -27.30 -5.89 5.91
N CYS A 189 -27.40 -6.99 6.67
CA CYS A 189 -26.59 -7.20 7.87
C CYS A 189 -25.13 -7.54 7.56
N MET A 190 -24.85 -8.03 6.36
CA MET A 190 -23.48 -8.35 5.92
C MET A 190 -22.77 -7.14 5.27
N ARG A 191 -23.48 -6.07 4.91
CA ARG A 191 -22.97 -4.83 4.33
C ARG A 191 -22.62 -3.80 5.38
#